data_693f0c4b5c45a56fb840710ddbbdc204
#
_entry.id   693f0c4b5c45a56fb840710ddbbdc204
#
_cell.length_a   1.000
_cell.length_b   1.000
_cell.length_c   1.000
_cell.angle_alpha   90.00
_cell.angle_beta   90.00
_cell.angle_gamma   90.00
#
_symmetry.space_group_name_H-M   'P 1'
#
loop_
_entity.id
_entity.type
_entity.pdbx_description
1 polymer ?
#
loop_
_entity_poly.entity_id
_entity_poly.type
_entity_poly.pdbx_seq_one_letter_code
_entity_poly.pdbx_strand_id
1 'polypeptide(L)'
;MSNSHFLEFLELVKPSVKFNKFNSPEKPNYEKINSWAAHPDRDGPQFLVPNKNFKSNKKNNLVDVFYIHPTGFFEKKWNFDLNINTSTFERTEIMLGNQASAFNESCNIFAPSYRQASYYSFFDKNSNSGTKALDLAYQDIENAFIYFINNFNKNKPFIIFGHSQGALLGQRLIHKMIDETNLLKRFICAYLIGYMIPEKYFKDLFKNITYSKKFNDLQSIISWSTVVEGFKRNRERTPFWSPNGWSSQLMSQKIVSINPFSWALDSKWHSEDSNTSIINKAQNYDFLDRFRSHHTGIKKSIGLTSEQEFVTSLNKKSGLLESKGRLINNFKKMKYFNGDLHSFDVMLFWGSLRKNAQHRIDSFFNSIKK
;
A
#
# COMPACT_ATOMS: atom_id res chain seq x y z
N MET A 1 9.02 -12.78 14.89
CA MET A 1 8.56 -14.17 15.10
C MET A 1 9.76 -15.09 14.89
N SER A 2 9.97 -16.09 15.75
CA SER A 2 10.86 -17.19 15.38
C SER A 2 10.33 -17.83 14.09
N ASN A 3 11.19 -18.46 13.29
CA ASN A 3 10.74 -19.16 12.07
C ASN A 3 9.62 -20.19 12.34
N SER A 4 9.59 -20.82 13.52
CA SER A 4 8.52 -21.76 13.92
C SER A 4 7.15 -21.09 14.04
N HIS A 5 7.03 -19.99 14.77
CA HIS A 5 5.74 -19.28 14.93
C HIS A 5 5.19 -18.71 13.62
N PHE A 6 6.07 -18.31 12.70
CA PHE A 6 5.64 -17.87 11.39
C PHE A 6 5.08 -19.03 10.55
N LEU A 7 5.74 -20.18 10.57
CA LEU A 7 5.27 -21.36 9.85
C LEU A 7 3.95 -21.90 10.44
N GLU A 8 3.83 -21.94 11.78
CA GLU A 8 2.57 -22.27 12.45
C GLU A 8 1.43 -21.33 12.03
N PHE A 9 1.70 -20.02 11.98
CA PHE A 9 0.71 -19.05 11.51
C PHE A 9 0.30 -19.30 10.05
N LEU A 10 1.26 -19.61 9.16
CA LEU A 10 0.95 -19.92 7.76
C LEU A 10 0.06 -21.18 7.63
N GLU A 11 0.31 -22.23 8.41
CA GLU A 11 -0.56 -23.41 8.41
C GLU A 11 -1.97 -23.11 8.95
N LEU A 12 -2.09 -22.20 9.93
CA LEU A 12 -3.40 -21.78 10.47
C LEU A 12 -4.25 -21.02 9.45
N VAL A 13 -3.63 -20.29 8.51
CA VAL A 13 -4.34 -19.47 7.50
C VAL A 13 -4.33 -20.09 6.10
N LYS A 14 -3.77 -21.30 5.97
CA LYS A 14 -3.68 -22.03 4.71
C LYS A 14 -5.07 -22.48 4.23
N PRO A 15 -5.47 -22.12 3.00
CA PRO A 15 -6.71 -22.60 2.43
C PRO A 15 -6.81 -24.11 2.38
N SER A 16 -7.98 -24.65 2.72
CA SER A 16 -8.21 -26.09 2.81
C SER A 16 -8.33 -26.81 1.46
N VAL A 17 -8.57 -26.05 0.38
CA VAL A 17 -8.74 -26.59 -0.97
C VAL A 17 -7.87 -25.81 -1.96
N LYS A 18 -7.52 -26.42 -3.10
CA LYS A 18 -6.87 -25.73 -4.21
C LYS A 18 -7.82 -24.68 -4.82
N PHE A 19 -7.28 -23.61 -5.41
CA PHE A 19 -8.06 -22.52 -5.96
C PHE A 19 -9.12 -22.96 -6.98
N ASN A 20 -8.85 -23.94 -7.82
CA ASN A 20 -9.82 -24.47 -8.81
C ASN A 20 -11.03 -25.20 -8.22
N LYS A 21 -10.96 -25.54 -6.92
CA LYS A 21 -12.09 -26.13 -6.14
C LYS A 21 -12.68 -25.12 -5.14
N PHE A 22 -12.21 -23.89 -5.16
CA PHE A 22 -12.67 -22.81 -4.30
C PHE A 22 -13.88 -22.10 -4.95
N ASN A 23 -14.98 -22.01 -4.22
CA ASN A 23 -16.11 -21.19 -4.64
C ASN A 23 -15.78 -19.73 -4.41
N SER A 24 -15.47 -19.02 -5.49
CA SER A 24 -15.14 -17.60 -5.42
C SER A 24 -16.32 -16.79 -4.89
N PRO A 25 -16.09 -15.83 -3.98
CA PRO A 25 -17.12 -14.93 -3.51
C PRO A 25 -17.74 -14.11 -4.64
N GLU A 26 -18.93 -13.55 -4.38
CA GLU A 26 -19.63 -12.68 -5.33
C GLU A 26 -18.75 -11.48 -5.72
N LYS A 27 -18.80 -11.10 -7.00
CA LYS A 27 -18.08 -9.96 -7.55
C LYS A 27 -18.70 -8.65 -7.04
N PRO A 28 -17.88 -7.67 -6.56
CA PRO A 28 -18.40 -6.35 -6.18
C PRO A 28 -19.00 -5.60 -7.38
N ASN A 29 -20.12 -4.90 -7.14
CA ASN A 29 -20.74 -4.01 -8.12
C ASN A 29 -20.31 -2.56 -7.85
N TYR A 30 -19.40 -2.03 -8.65
CA TYR A 30 -18.83 -0.69 -8.45
C TYR A 30 -19.76 0.48 -8.85
N GLU A 31 -20.94 0.20 -9.40
CA GLU A 31 -22.00 1.21 -9.53
C GLU A 31 -22.55 1.61 -8.15
N LYS A 32 -22.48 0.69 -7.19
CA LYS A 32 -22.93 0.91 -5.81
C LYS A 32 -21.83 1.53 -4.97
N ILE A 33 -22.12 2.66 -4.34
CA ILE A 33 -21.16 3.36 -3.47
C ILE A 33 -20.66 2.48 -2.30
N ASN A 34 -21.45 1.52 -1.86
CA ASN A 34 -21.10 0.56 -0.82
C ASN A 34 -20.03 -0.47 -1.25
N SER A 35 -19.77 -0.59 -2.55
CA SER A 35 -18.62 -1.36 -3.07
C SER A 35 -17.32 -0.60 -3.04
N TRP A 36 -17.31 0.60 -2.47
CA TRP A 36 -16.12 1.42 -2.25
C TRP A 36 -15.83 1.51 -0.76
N ALA A 37 -14.64 1.08 -0.35
CA ALA A 37 -14.17 1.21 1.02
C ALA A 37 -13.99 2.69 1.40
N ALA A 38 -13.53 3.53 0.46
CA ALA A 38 -13.55 4.99 0.58
C ALA A 38 -14.09 5.64 -0.70
N HIS A 39 -14.91 6.67 -0.52
CA HIS A 39 -15.47 7.51 -1.57
C HIS A 39 -15.66 8.93 -1.03
N PRO A 40 -15.53 10.02 -1.84
CA PRO A 40 -15.72 11.40 -1.37
C PRO A 40 -17.10 11.67 -0.76
N ASP A 41 -18.12 10.95 -1.22
CA ASP A 41 -19.51 11.08 -0.72
C ASP A 41 -19.85 10.12 0.43
N ARG A 42 -18.86 9.40 0.95
CA ARG A 42 -19.03 8.46 2.04
C ARG A 42 -18.13 8.84 3.22
N ASP A 43 -18.71 9.12 4.37
CA ASP A 43 -17.95 9.35 5.59
C ASP A 43 -17.16 8.10 6.00
N GLY A 44 -15.93 8.31 6.44
CA GLY A 44 -15.07 7.20 6.83
C GLY A 44 -13.69 7.64 7.32
N PRO A 45 -12.87 6.65 7.73
CA PRO A 45 -11.55 6.92 8.31
C PRO A 45 -10.55 7.61 7.37
N GLN A 46 -10.78 7.59 6.07
CA GLN A 46 -9.94 8.31 5.10
C GLN A 46 -9.87 9.83 5.36
N PHE A 47 -10.80 10.39 6.13
CA PHE A 47 -10.83 11.81 6.46
C PHE A 47 -10.20 12.12 7.82
N LEU A 48 -9.67 11.12 8.52
CA LEU A 48 -8.98 11.33 9.80
C LEU A 48 -7.73 12.19 9.63
N VAL A 49 -7.48 13.01 10.65
CA VAL A 49 -6.25 13.78 10.82
C VAL A 49 -5.73 13.59 12.24
N PRO A 50 -4.40 13.63 12.47
CA PRO A 50 -3.85 13.34 13.80
C PRO A 50 -4.16 14.41 14.84
N ASN A 51 -4.37 15.67 14.45
CA ASN A 51 -4.79 16.79 15.29
C ASN A 51 -5.29 17.96 14.43
N LYS A 52 -5.71 19.06 15.07
CA LYS A 52 -6.28 20.27 14.43
C LYS A 52 -5.35 21.06 13.50
N ASN A 53 -4.04 20.78 13.53
CA ASN A 53 -3.08 21.46 12.67
C ASN A 53 -3.07 20.89 11.24
N PHE A 54 -3.72 19.74 11.03
CA PHE A 54 -3.86 19.12 9.72
C PHE A 54 -5.27 19.32 9.18
N LYS A 55 -5.35 19.65 7.90
CA LYS A 55 -6.63 19.83 7.19
C LYS A 55 -7.07 18.55 6.51
N SER A 56 -8.35 18.40 6.32
CA SER A 56 -8.94 17.33 5.52
C SER A 56 -10.06 17.90 4.66
N ASN A 57 -9.94 17.75 3.35
CA ASN A 57 -10.95 18.17 2.38
C ASN A 57 -11.71 16.94 1.89
N LYS A 58 -13.01 16.89 2.15
CA LYS A 58 -13.82 15.71 1.76
C LYS A 58 -14.05 15.66 0.24
N LYS A 59 -14.22 16.82 -0.39
CA LYS A 59 -14.63 16.96 -1.80
C LYS A 59 -13.96 18.16 -2.46
N ASN A 60 -14.15 18.25 -3.76
CA ASN A 60 -13.76 19.39 -4.60
C ASN A 60 -12.25 19.60 -4.79
N ASN A 61 -11.43 18.61 -4.47
CA ASN A 61 -10.04 18.61 -4.87
C ASN A 61 -9.92 18.47 -6.41
N LEU A 62 -8.89 19.10 -6.97
CA LEU A 62 -8.62 19.06 -8.42
C LEU A 62 -8.02 17.75 -8.88
N VAL A 63 -7.54 16.94 -7.95
CA VAL A 63 -6.86 15.65 -8.19
C VAL A 63 -7.58 14.55 -7.43
N ASP A 64 -7.63 13.38 -8.03
CA ASP A 64 -8.15 12.18 -7.39
C ASP A 64 -7.01 11.22 -7.04
N VAL A 65 -7.14 10.48 -5.94
CA VAL A 65 -6.28 9.35 -5.63
C VAL A 65 -7.08 8.05 -5.66
N PHE A 66 -6.62 7.09 -6.45
CA PHE A 66 -7.15 5.72 -6.46
C PHE A 66 -6.27 4.88 -5.55
N TYR A 67 -6.82 4.54 -4.38
CA TYR A 67 -6.10 3.82 -3.33
C TYR A 67 -6.44 2.33 -3.32
N ILE A 68 -5.43 1.49 -3.44
CA ILE A 68 -5.52 0.03 -3.35
C ILE A 68 -4.96 -0.39 -1.99
N HIS A 69 -5.86 -0.72 -1.06
CA HIS A 69 -5.45 -1.08 0.30
C HIS A 69 -4.73 -2.44 0.36
N PRO A 70 -3.89 -2.69 1.38
CA PRO A 70 -3.24 -3.98 1.57
C PRO A 70 -4.23 -5.07 1.98
N THR A 71 -3.79 -6.33 1.98
CA THR A 71 -4.61 -7.41 2.54
C THR A 71 -4.58 -7.39 4.07
N GLY A 72 -5.75 -7.52 4.65
CA GLY A 72 -5.98 -7.82 6.06
C GLY A 72 -6.65 -9.19 6.26
N PHE A 73 -6.67 -10.02 5.22
CA PHE A 73 -7.37 -11.29 5.19
C PHE A 73 -6.49 -12.45 5.62
N PHE A 74 -6.75 -12.99 6.80
CA PHE A 74 -5.97 -14.04 7.48
C PHE A 74 -6.81 -15.28 7.77
N GLU A 75 -7.63 -15.73 6.82
CA GLU A 75 -8.51 -16.89 6.96
C GLU A 75 -8.13 -18.02 6.00
N LYS A 76 -8.68 -19.25 6.25
CA LYS A 76 -8.45 -20.47 5.47
C LYS A 76 -9.19 -20.48 4.11
N LYS A 77 -9.28 -19.35 3.46
CA LYS A 77 -9.88 -19.15 2.13
C LYS A 77 -8.88 -18.44 1.22
N TRP A 78 -9.11 -18.51 -0.09
CA TRP A 78 -8.23 -17.84 -1.05
C TRP A 78 -8.51 -16.34 -1.16
N ASN A 79 -9.77 -15.94 -1.15
CA ASN A 79 -10.17 -14.54 -1.29
C ASN A 79 -11.26 -14.17 -0.29
N PHE A 80 -11.23 -12.92 0.13
CA PHE A 80 -12.19 -12.30 1.04
C PHE A 80 -13.56 -12.13 0.40
N ASP A 81 -14.62 -12.38 1.14
CA ASP A 81 -16.02 -12.35 0.71
C ASP A 81 -16.74 -11.01 0.90
N LEU A 82 -15.99 -9.96 1.23
CA LEU A 82 -16.46 -8.59 1.44
C LEU A 82 -17.41 -8.42 2.64
N ASN A 83 -17.47 -9.39 3.55
CA ASN A 83 -18.31 -9.31 4.74
C ASN A 83 -17.85 -8.21 5.69
N ILE A 84 -18.71 -7.21 5.89
CA ILE A 84 -18.41 -6.02 6.71
C ILE A 84 -18.32 -6.31 8.22
N ASN A 85 -18.85 -7.44 8.69
CA ASN A 85 -18.85 -7.83 10.10
C ASN A 85 -17.57 -8.53 10.54
N THR A 86 -16.53 -8.50 9.71
CA THR A 86 -15.27 -9.20 9.93
C THR A 86 -14.14 -8.26 10.34
N SER A 87 -13.14 -8.81 11.01
CA SER A 87 -11.89 -8.10 11.30
C SER A 87 -11.12 -7.72 10.02
N THR A 88 -11.33 -8.43 8.92
CA THR A 88 -10.75 -8.09 7.61
C THR A 88 -11.26 -6.75 7.12
N PHE A 89 -12.58 -6.55 7.18
CA PHE A 89 -13.18 -5.26 6.85
C PHE A 89 -12.69 -4.16 7.80
N GLU A 90 -12.67 -4.43 9.10
CA GLU A 90 -12.19 -3.48 10.11
C GLU A 90 -10.71 -3.10 9.90
N ARG A 91 -9.84 -4.04 9.50
CA ARG A 91 -8.46 -3.72 9.13
C ARG A 91 -8.40 -2.80 7.91
N THR A 92 -9.29 -2.98 6.93
CA THR A 92 -9.40 -2.05 5.79
C THR A 92 -9.74 -0.63 6.26
N GLU A 93 -10.69 -0.48 7.18
CA GLU A 93 -11.02 0.84 7.77
C GLU A 93 -9.82 1.47 8.50
N ILE A 94 -9.04 0.68 9.22
CA ILE A 94 -7.82 1.17 9.87
C ILE A 94 -6.80 1.63 8.84
N MET A 95 -6.62 0.87 7.75
CA MET A 95 -5.71 1.23 6.68
C MET A 95 -6.15 2.50 5.94
N LEU A 96 -7.45 2.75 5.80
CA LEU A 96 -7.95 4.04 5.30
C LEU A 96 -7.50 5.19 6.20
N GLY A 97 -7.63 5.05 7.52
CA GLY A 97 -7.19 6.06 8.49
C GLY A 97 -5.67 6.23 8.56
N ASN A 98 -4.93 5.14 8.52
CA ASN A 98 -3.48 5.16 8.71
C ASN A 98 -2.69 5.44 7.44
N GLN A 99 -3.29 5.26 6.27
CA GLN A 99 -2.60 5.33 4.98
C GLN A 99 -3.28 6.31 4.02
N ALA A 100 -4.53 6.04 3.60
CA ALA A 100 -5.21 6.89 2.62
C ALA A 100 -5.40 8.33 3.11
N SER A 101 -5.53 8.55 4.42
CA SER A 101 -5.66 9.87 5.03
C SER A 101 -4.49 10.81 4.75
N ALA A 102 -3.32 10.30 4.35
CA ALA A 102 -2.21 11.15 3.92
C ALA A 102 -2.56 12.03 2.71
N PHE A 103 -3.55 11.64 1.92
CA PHE A 103 -3.98 12.34 0.71
C PHE A 103 -5.22 13.24 0.92
N ASN A 104 -5.83 13.25 2.10
CA ASN A 104 -7.15 13.87 2.31
C ASN A 104 -7.18 15.42 2.27
N GLU A 105 -6.05 16.08 2.24
CA GLU A 105 -5.97 17.53 2.00
C GLU A 105 -5.97 17.87 0.52
N SER A 106 -5.26 17.06 -0.28
CA SER A 106 -4.91 17.40 -1.67
C SER A 106 -5.73 16.63 -2.70
N CYS A 107 -6.35 15.51 -2.34
CA CYS A 107 -7.02 14.61 -3.27
C CYS A 107 -8.42 14.21 -2.81
N ASN A 108 -9.31 13.95 -3.76
CA ASN A 108 -10.50 13.15 -3.49
C ASN A 108 -10.08 11.68 -3.44
N ILE A 109 -10.49 10.94 -2.40
CA ILE A 109 -10.02 9.58 -2.15
C ILE A 109 -11.04 8.56 -2.62
N PHE A 110 -10.63 7.68 -3.53
CA PHE A 110 -11.40 6.54 -4.02
C PHE A 110 -10.64 5.25 -3.69
N ALA A 111 -11.26 4.35 -2.94
CA ALA A 111 -10.70 3.06 -2.62
C ALA A 111 -11.75 1.97 -2.85
N PRO A 112 -11.57 1.04 -3.80
CA PRO A 112 -12.50 -0.04 -3.99
C PRO A 112 -12.46 -1.03 -2.84
N SER A 113 -13.61 -1.58 -2.45
CA SER A 113 -13.66 -2.87 -1.77
C SER A 113 -13.42 -3.96 -2.81
N TYR A 114 -12.51 -4.88 -2.55
CA TYR A 114 -12.17 -5.92 -3.51
C TYR A 114 -11.94 -7.26 -2.80
N ARG A 115 -12.12 -8.36 -3.51
CA ARG A 115 -11.89 -9.72 -3.01
C ARG A 115 -10.39 -9.96 -2.81
N GLN A 116 -9.82 -9.26 -1.80
CA GLN A 116 -8.39 -9.34 -1.49
C GLN A 116 -7.93 -10.79 -1.34
N ALA A 117 -6.79 -11.13 -1.93
CA ALA A 117 -6.19 -12.43 -1.77
C ALA A 117 -5.71 -12.62 -0.32
N SER A 118 -5.84 -13.83 0.19
CA SER A 118 -5.41 -14.15 1.55
C SER A 118 -3.90 -13.95 1.72
N TYR A 119 -3.48 -13.73 2.96
CA TYR A 119 -2.05 -13.63 3.29
C TYR A 119 -1.26 -14.87 2.83
N TYR A 120 -1.87 -16.07 2.90
CA TYR A 120 -1.23 -17.30 2.43
C TYR A 120 -0.87 -17.28 0.94
N SER A 121 -1.61 -16.53 0.12
CA SER A 121 -1.36 -16.45 -1.33
C SER A 121 0.05 -16.02 -1.70
N PHE A 122 0.72 -15.27 -0.84
CA PHE A 122 2.11 -14.83 -1.03
C PHE A 122 3.14 -15.92 -0.70
N PHE A 123 2.72 -17.01 -0.10
CA PHE A 123 3.58 -18.09 0.40
C PHE A 123 3.25 -19.45 -0.21
N ASP A 124 2.30 -19.51 -1.15
CA ASP A 124 1.96 -20.74 -1.89
C ASP A 124 3.10 -21.14 -2.84
N LYS A 125 4.01 -21.97 -2.31
CA LYS A 125 5.20 -22.42 -3.04
C LYS A 125 4.96 -23.68 -3.90
N ASN A 126 3.86 -24.38 -3.65
CA ASN A 126 3.62 -25.72 -4.16
C ASN A 126 2.55 -25.78 -5.25
N SER A 127 1.87 -24.65 -5.50
CA SER A 127 0.83 -24.57 -6.52
C SER A 127 0.76 -23.18 -7.14
N ASN A 128 -0.11 -23.00 -8.12
CA ASN A 128 -0.43 -21.68 -8.68
C ASN A 128 -1.71 -21.09 -8.07
N SER A 129 -2.19 -21.64 -6.94
CA SER A 129 -3.44 -21.18 -6.33
C SER A 129 -3.31 -19.77 -5.75
N GLY A 130 -2.15 -19.45 -5.17
CA GLY A 130 -1.86 -18.12 -4.65
C GLY A 130 -1.87 -17.04 -5.75
N THR A 131 -1.24 -17.31 -6.90
CA THR A 131 -1.26 -16.37 -8.03
C THR A 131 -2.65 -16.24 -8.65
N LYS A 132 -3.45 -17.31 -8.70
CA LYS A 132 -4.86 -17.24 -9.13
C LYS A 132 -5.72 -16.41 -8.17
N ALA A 133 -5.47 -16.49 -6.86
CA ALA A 133 -6.14 -15.63 -5.89
C ALA A 133 -5.76 -14.14 -6.09
N LEU A 134 -4.50 -13.87 -6.41
CA LEU A 134 -4.03 -12.51 -6.78
C LEU A 134 -4.64 -12.04 -8.12
N ASP A 135 -4.84 -12.94 -9.08
CA ASP A 135 -5.52 -12.62 -10.35
C ASP A 135 -6.99 -12.24 -10.11
N LEU A 136 -7.70 -12.95 -9.22
CA LEU A 136 -9.07 -12.61 -8.86
C LEU A 136 -9.15 -11.23 -8.18
N ALA A 137 -8.24 -10.96 -7.26
CA ALA A 137 -8.14 -9.66 -6.62
C ALA A 137 -7.82 -8.54 -7.64
N TYR A 138 -6.91 -8.81 -8.59
CA TYR A 138 -6.59 -7.86 -9.65
C TYR A 138 -7.77 -7.57 -10.58
N GLN A 139 -8.56 -8.58 -10.96
CA GLN A 139 -9.77 -8.37 -11.76
C GLN A 139 -10.74 -7.38 -11.12
N ASP A 140 -10.90 -7.44 -9.80
CA ASP A 140 -11.74 -6.47 -9.08
C ASP A 140 -11.13 -5.07 -9.14
N ILE A 141 -9.82 -4.93 -8.91
CA ILE A 141 -9.12 -3.64 -9.00
C ILE A 141 -9.20 -3.05 -10.41
N GLU A 142 -9.02 -3.85 -11.45
CA GLU A 142 -9.14 -3.43 -12.86
C GLU A 142 -10.55 -2.94 -13.17
N ASN A 143 -11.58 -3.70 -12.78
CA ASN A 143 -12.98 -3.30 -12.97
C ASN A 143 -13.34 -2.01 -12.20
N ALA A 144 -12.84 -1.89 -10.95
CA ALA A 144 -13.04 -0.70 -10.14
C ALA A 144 -12.35 0.53 -10.79
N PHE A 145 -11.14 0.35 -11.30
CA PHE A 145 -10.41 1.44 -11.95
C PHE A 145 -11.09 1.89 -13.24
N ILE A 146 -11.55 0.96 -14.07
CA ILE A 146 -12.34 1.28 -15.27
C ILE A 146 -13.59 2.07 -14.88
N TYR A 147 -14.33 1.62 -13.86
CA TYR A 147 -15.51 2.33 -13.39
C TYR A 147 -15.17 3.73 -12.85
N PHE A 148 -14.11 3.84 -12.05
CA PHE A 148 -13.61 5.11 -11.52
C PHE A 148 -13.29 6.11 -12.63
N ILE A 149 -12.49 5.70 -13.63
CA ILE A 149 -12.11 6.58 -14.74
C ILE A 149 -13.31 7.06 -15.53
N ASN A 150 -14.28 6.18 -15.80
CA ASN A 150 -15.42 6.48 -16.66
C ASN A 150 -16.52 7.28 -15.95
N ASN A 151 -16.69 7.10 -14.63
CA ASN A 151 -17.86 7.62 -13.93
C ASN A 151 -17.51 8.68 -12.86
N PHE A 152 -16.38 8.55 -12.16
CA PHE A 152 -16.08 9.41 -11.03
C PHE A 152 -14.97 10.43 -11.30
N ASN A 153 -13.92 10.06 -12.02
CA ASN A 153 -12.73 10.89 -12.20
C ASN A 153 -12.97 12.15 -13.04
N LYS A 154 -13.96 12.14 -13.95
CA LYS A 154 -14.33 13.31 -14.78
C LYS A 154 -13.13 14.00 -15.43
N ASN A 155 -12.22 13.22 -15.98
CA ASN A 155 -10.97 13.67 -16.63
C ASN A 155 -9.98 14.46 -15.75
N LYS A 156 -10.11 14.42 -14.43
CA LYS A 156 -9.13 15.01 -13.53
C LYS A 156 -7.77 14.30 -13.59
N PRO A 157 -6.67 14.98 -13.27
CA PRO A 157 -5.41 14.32 -12.95
C PRO A 157 -5.58 13.35 -11.76
N PHE A 158 -4.78 12.28 -11.74
CA PHE A 158 -4.91 11.29 -10.69
C PHE A 158 -3.57 10.71 -10.24
N ILE A 159 -3.59 10.20 -9.01
CA ILE A 159 -2.50 9.47 -8.35
C ILE A 159 -2.97 8.03 -8.10
N ILE A 160 -2.10 7.05 -8.30
CA ILE A 160 -2.30 5.69 -7.82
C ILE A 160 -1.56 5.54 -6.49
N PHE A 161 -2.25 5.03 -5.47
CA PHE A 161 -1.61 4.70 -4.20
C PHE A 161 -1.90 3.25 -3.84
N GLY A 162 -0.88 2.50 -3.48
CA GLY A 162 -1.00 1.13 -3.02
C GLY A 162 0.02 0.79 -1.94
N HIS A 163 -0.41 -0.06 -0.98
CA HIS A 163 0.48 -0.62 0.02
C HIS A 163 0.41 -2.15 -0.01
N SER A 164 1.56 -2.84 0.14
CA SER A 164 1.63 -4.30 0.23
C SER A 164 0.97 -4.99 -0.99
N GLN A 165 -0.08 -5.79 -0.79
CA GLN A 165 -0.86 -6.37 -1.90
C GLN A 165 -1.37 -5.28 -2.85
N GLY A 166 -1.81 -4.14 -2.32
CA GLY A 166 -2.23 -3.01 -3.13
C GLY A 166 -1.12 -2.43 -3.99
N ALA A 167 0.12 -2.42 -3.52
CA ALA A 167 1.27 -1.99 -4.31
C ALA A 167 1.59 -3.00 -5.44
N LEU A 168 1.49 -4.29 -5.17
CA LEU A 168 1.66 -5.34 -6.18
C LEU A 168 0.59 -5.24 -7.28
N LEU A 169 -0.68 -5.11 -6.90
CA LEU A 169 -1.79 -5.00 -7.85
C LEU A 169 -1.74 -3.66 -8.60
N GLY A 170 -1.32 -2.59 -7.92
CA GLY A 170 -1.10 -1.27 -8.51
C GLY A 170 0.00 -1.27 -9.58
N GLN A 171 1.08 -2.02 -9.37
CA GLN A 171 2.13 -2.21 -10.38
C GLN A 171 1.55 -2.82 -11.67
N ARG A 172 0.75 -3.88 -11.54
CA ARG A 172 0.08 -4.52 -12.66
C ARG A 172 -0.94 -3.60 -13.33
N LEU A 173 -1.70 -2.85 -12.55
CA LEU A 173 -2.68 -1.87 -13.05
C LEU A 173 -2.00 -0.81 -13.92
N ILE A 174 -0.91 -0.22 -13.44
CA ILE A 174 -0.16 0.81 -14.17
C ILE A 174 0.39 0.24 -15.48
N HIS A 175 1.00 -0.95 -15.44
CA HIS A 175 1.50 -1.62 -16.63
C HIS A 175 0.41 -1.89 -17.67
N LYS A 176 -0.77 -2.36 -17.24
CA LYS A 176 -1.85 -2.77 -18.15
C LYS A 176 -2.74 -1.64 -18.64
N MET A 177 -2.94 -0.60 -17.82
CA MET A 177 -4.01 0.37 -18.03
C MET A 177 -3.51 1.80 -18.21
N ILE A 178 -2.25 2.13 -17.85
CA ILE A 178 -1.80 3.53 -17.80
C ILE A 178 -0.59 3.78 -18.70
N ASP A 179 0.47 2.98 -18.61
CA ASP A 179 1.79 3.29 -19.19
C ASP A 179 1.77 3.58 -20.70
N GLU A 180 1.07 2.77 -21.49
CA GLU A 180 0.99 2.91 -22.95
C GLU A 180 -0.38 3.44 -23.44
N THR A 181 -1.10 4.18 -22.58
CA THR A 181 -2.44 4.68 -22.91
C THR A 181 -2.54 6.20 -22.75
N ASN A 182 -3.65 6.78 -23.23
CA ASN A 182 -3.93 8.21 -23.06
C ASN A 182 -4.11 8.62 -21.58
N LEU A 183 -4.31 7.68 -20.65
CA LEU A 183 -4.39 7.97 -19.22
C LEU A 183 -3.07 8.50 -18.67
N LEU A 184 -1.93 8.16 -19.30
CA LEU A 184 -0.63 8.68 -18.90
C LEU A 184 -0.57 10.21 -18.88
N LYS A 185 -1.30 10.89 -19.77
CA LYS A 185 -1.35 12.37 -19.83
C LYS A 185 -1.92 13.02 -18.56
N ARG A 186 -2.74 12.28 -17.81
CA ARG A 186 -3.38 12.72 -16.57
C ARG A 186 -2.82 12.03 -15.32
N PHE A 187 -1.93 11.07 -15.51
CA PHE A 187 -1.26 10.35 -14.43
C PHE A 187 -0.15 11.21 -13.84
N ILE A 188 -0.30 11.60 -12.57
CA ILE A 188 0.72 12.40 -11.87
C ILE A 188 1.88 11.50 -11.44
N CYS A 189 1.60 10.49 -10.63
CA CYS A 189 2.57 9.50 -10.14
C CYS A 189 1.86 8.33 -9.45
N ALA A 190 2.64 7.32 -9.05
CA ALA A 190 2.16 6.26 -8.18
C ALA A 190 3.05 6.08 -6.96
N TYR A 191 2.43 5.95 -5.78
CA TYR A 191 3.07 5.50 -4.55
C TYR A 191 2.76 4.01 -4.37
N LEU A 192 3.72 3.14 -4.65
CA LEU A 192 3.63 1.68 -4.51
C LEU A 192 4.54 1.22 -3.37
N ILE A 193 4.02 1.29 -2.16
CA ILE A 193 4.81 1.19 -0.93
C ILE A 193 4.71 -0.21 -0.33
N GLY A 194 5.81 -0.67 0.27
CA GLY A 194 5.84 -1.93 1.03
C GLY A 194 5.84 -3.19 0.18
N TYR A 195 5.98 -3.08 -1.14
CA TYR A 195 6.15 -4.23 -2.01
C TYR A 195 7.42 -4.12 -2.86
N MET A 196 7.98 -5.28 -3.20
CA MET A 196 9.27 -5.34 -3.87
C MET A 196 9.08 -5.22 -5.39
N ILE A 197 9.59 -4.14 -5.97
CA ILE A 197 9.65 -3.91 -7.42
C ILE A 197 11.10 -4.12 -7.86
N PRO A 198 11.45 -5.22 -8.56
CA PRO A 198 12.83 -5.46 -8.97
C PRO A 198 13.32 -4.41 -9.98
N GLU A 199 14.42 -3.74 -9.67
CA GLU A 199 14.99 -2.70 -10.55
C GLU A 199 15.35 -3.27 -11.94
N LYS A 200 15.82 -4.52 -11.97
CA LYS A 200 16.20 -5.22 -13.22
C LYS A 200 15.08 -5.27 -14.25
N TYR A 201 13.85 -5.53 -13.81
CA TYR A 201 12.70 -5.68 -14.73
C TYR A 201 11.94 -4.39 -14.97
N PHE A 202 12.31 -3.29 -14.31
CA PHE A 202 11.52 -2.06 -14.35
C PHE A 202 11.38 -1.49 -15.76
N LYS A 203 12.49 -1.42 -16.50
CA LYS A 203 12.52 -0.89 -17.89
C LYS A 203 11.80 -1.80 -18.87
N ASP A 204 11.82 -3.11 -18.64
CA ASP A 204 11.13 -4.07 -19.49
C ASP A 204 9.61 -4.07 -19.25
N LEU A 205 9.20 -3.67 -18.03
CA LEU A 205 7.80 -3.60 -17.63
C LEU A 205 7.14 -2.28 -18.02
N PHE A 206 7.86 -1.15 -17.91
CA PHE A 206 7.34 0.19 -18.16
C PHE A 206 8.13 0.88 -19.26
N LYS A 207 7.43 1.37 -20.29
CA LYS A 207 8.06 2.05 -21.43
C LYS A 207 8.16 3.55 -21.24
N ASN A 208 7.12 4.17 -20.67
CA ASN A 208 7.01 5.63 -20.54
C ASN A 208 7.14 6.07 -19.07
N ILE A 209 6.79 5.20 -18.12
CA ILE A 209 6.86 5.50 -16.70
C ILE A 209 8.25 5.14 -16.16
N THR A 210 8.81 6.03 -15.33
CA THR A 210 10.09 5.80 -14.66
C THR A 210 9.91 5.54 -13.16
N TYR A 211 10.93 5.08 -12.45
CA TYR A 211 10.90 5.18 -10.99
C TYR A 211 11.45 6.54 -10.53
N SER A 212 10.88 7.05 -9.45
CA SER A 212 11.21 8.38 -8.94
C SER A 212 12.63 8.44 -8.39
N LYS A 213 13.33 9.53 -8.73
CA LYS A 213 14.69 9.84 -8.28
C LYS A 213 14.77 11.17 -7.52
N LYS A 214 13.70 11.97 -7.60
CA LYS A 214 13.59 13.30 -6.99
C LYS A 214 12.19 13.51 -6.42
N PHE A 215 12.05 14.49 -5.54
CA PHE A 215 10.81 14.79 -4.84
C PHE A 215 9.64 15.23 -5.75
N ASN A 216 9.94 15.71 -6.96
CA ASN A 216 8.97 16.28 -7.90
C ASN A 216 8.88 15.58 -9.26
N ASP A 217 9.48 14.38 -9.41
CA ASP A 217 9.35 13.61 -10.65
C ASP A 217 7.89 13.24 -10.91
N LEU A 218 7.43 13.51 -12.14
CA LEU A 218 6.10 13.18 -12.64
C LEU A 218 6.12 11.88 -13.44
N GLN A 219 4.94 11.29 -13.66
CA GLN A 219 4.78 10.04 -14.41
C GLN A 219 5.78 8.97 -13.93
N SER A 220 5.87 8.85 -12.62
CA SER A 220 6.87 8.01 -11.97
C SER A 220 6.27 7.13 -10.86
N ILE A 221 6.92 6.01 -10.59
CA ILE A 221 6.62 5.14 -9.46
C ILE A 221 7.56 5.47 -8.30
N ILE A 222 6.96 5.76 -7.16
CA ILE A 222 7.62 5.99 -5.87
C ILE A 222 7.45 4.72 -5.05
N SER A 223 8.54 4.17 -4.52
CA SER A 223 8.48 2.95 -3.71
C SER A 223 9.51 2.98 -2.59
N TRP A 224 9.23 2.32 -1.50
CA TRP A 224 10.14 1.92 -0.44
C TRP A 224 9.60 0.73 0.33
N SER A 225 10.45 0.04 1.03
CA SER A 225 10.12 -1.05 1.96
C SER A 225 11.03 -0.95 3.17
N THR A 226 10.45 -0.70 4.33
CA THR A 226 11.17 -0.31 5.55
C THR A 226 11.55 -1.51 6.40
N VAL A 227 12.76 -1.48 6.92
CA VAL A 227 13.29 -2.47 7.85
C VAL A 227 14.14 -1.79 8.93
N VAL A 228 14.36 -2.47 10.04
CA VAL A 228 15.38 -2.05 11.01
C VAL A 228 16.78 -2.19 10.38
N GLU A 229 17.71 -1.31 10.74
CA GLU A 229 19.11 -1.36 10.31
C GLU A 229 19.68 -2.77 10.42
N GLY A 230 20.26 -3.26 9.33
CA GLY A 230 20.88 -4.59 9.23
C GLY A 230 19.89 -5.76 9.08
N PHE A 231 18.59 -5.54 9.09
CA PHE A 231 17.63 -6.61 8.89
C PHE A 231 17.62 -7.11 7.44
N LYS A 232 17.65 -8.44 7.27
CA LYS A 232 17.58 -9.09 5.96
C LYS A 232 16.19 -9.70 5.76
N ARG A 233 15.41 -9.10 4.86
CA ARG A 233 14.10 -9.66 4.48
C ARG A 233 14.30 -10.90 3.61
N ASN A 234 13.70 -12.01 4.00
CA ASN A 234 13.64 -13.18 3.12
C ASN A 234 12.73 -12.88 1.92
N ARG A 235 13.26 -13.01 0.72
CA ARG A 235 12.58 -12.70 -0.55
C ARG A 235 12.38 -13.93 -1.41
N GLU A 236 12.75 -15.11 -0.92
CA GLU A 236 12.60 -16.34 -1.67
C GLU A 236 11.14 -16.58 -2.04
N ARG A 237 10.92 -16.79 -3.35
CA ARG A 237 9.62 -17.16 -3.91
C ARG A 237 8.48 -16.17 -3.59
N THR A 238 8.79 -14.90 -3.32
CA THR A 238 7.77 -13.86 -3.22
C THR A 238 7.21 -13.55 -4.60
N PRO A 239 5.89 -13.65 -4.84
CA PRO A 239 5.31 -13.35 -6.14
C PRO A 239 5.51 -11.87 -6.49
N PHE A 240 5.84 -11.59 -7.75
CA PHE A 240 5.89 -10.23 -8.30
C PHE A 240 5.42 -10.21 -9.76
N TRP A 241 4.99 -9.05 -10.20
CA TRP A 241 4.57 -8.86 -11.59
C TRP A 241 5.79 -8.57 -12.48
N SER A 242 5.95 -9.35 -13.53
CA SER A 242 7.04 -9.21 -14.52
C SER A 242 6.45 -8.98 -15.92
N PRO A 243 7.27 -8.60 -16.92
CA PRO A 243 6.79 -8.46 -18.31
C PRO A 243 6.06 -9.70 -18.84
N ASN A 244 6.46 -10.88 -18.37
CA ASN A 244 5.90 -12.18 -18.79
C ASN A 244 4.79 -12.71 -17.83
N GLY A 245 4.25 -11.86 -16.94
CA GLY A 245 3.26 -12.25 -15.95
C GLY A 245 3.85 -12.52 -14.57
N TRP A 246 3.20 -13.38 -13.78
CA TRP A 246 3.67 -13.70 -12.43
C TRP A 246 5.04 -14.38 -12.42
N SER A 247 5.91 -13.93 -11.55
CA SER A 247 7.22 -14.51 -11.27
C SER A 247 7.47 -14.55 -9.77
N SER A 248 8.36 -15.43 -9.32
CA SER A 248 8.76 -15.54 -7.91
C SER A 248 10.28 -15.65 -7.75
N GLN A 249 11.06 -15.29 -8.78
CA GLN A 249 12.52 -15.37 -8.76
C GLN A 249 13.16 -14.03 -8.36
N LEU A 250 12.82 -13.53 -7.17
CA LEU A 250 13.27 -12.22 -6.71
C LEU A 250 14.60 -12.26 -5.93
N MET A 251 15.16 -13.41 -5.71
CA MET A 251 16.34 -13.61 -4.85
C MET A 251 17.47 -12.61 -5.16
N SER A 252 17.99 -11.97 -4.13
CA SER A 252 19.15 -11.07 -4.13
C SER A 252 19.08 -9.84 -5.06
N GLN A 253 17.98 -9.57 -5.73
CA GLN A 253 17.88 -8.42 -6.62
C GLN A 253 17.62 -7.12 -5.85
N LYS A 254 18.25 -6.04 -6.31
CA LYS A 254 17.95 -4.69 -5.84
C LYS A 254 16.53 -4.31 -6.24
N ILE A 255 15.80 -3.70 -5.31
CA ILE A 255 14.46 -3.17 -5.55
C ILE A 255 14.50 -1.66 -5.79
N VAL A 256 13.53 -1.18 -6.55
CA VAL A 256 13.27 0.26 -6.70
C VAL A 256 12.87 0.82 -5.34
N SER A 257 13.57 1.87 -4.92
CA SER A 257 13.30 2.58 -3.67
C SER A 257 13.79 4.01 -3.73
N ILE A 258 13.11 4.89 -2.99
CA ILE A 258 13.57 6.25 -2.71
C ILE A 258 13.42 6.49 -1.20
N ASN A 259 14.30 7.29 -0.61
CA ASN A 259 14.18 7.65 0.80
C ASN A 259 13.10 8.72 0.97
N PRO A 260 12.01 8.48 1.70
CA PRO A 260 10.90 9.43 1.83
C PRO A 260 11.21 10.66 2.71
N PHE A 261 12.36 10.73 3.37
CA PHE A 261 12.80 11.94 4.07
C PHE A 261 13.60 12.88 3.16
N SER A 262 14.56 12.35 2.40
CA SER A 262 15.38 13.16 1.51
C SER A 262 14.87 13.22 0.07
N TRP A 263 13.98 12.30 -0.31
CA TRP A 263 13.54 12.09 -1.70
C TRP A 263 14.74 11.89 -2.65
N ALA A 264 15.77 11.21 -2.17
CA ALA A 264 16.99 10.89 -2.89
C ALA A 264 17.29 9.39 -2.89
N LEU A 265 18.20 8.96 -3.78
CA LEU A 265 18.62 7.57 -3.94
C LEU A 265 19.94 7.27 -3.21
N ASP A 266 20.42 8.18 -2.38
CA ASP A 266 21.66 8.00 -1.67
C ASP A 266 21.54 7.07 -0.44
N SER A 267 22.65 6.65 0.10
CA SER A 267 22.74 5.82 1.31
C SER A 267 23.20 6.60 2.53
N LYS A 268 22.96 7.91 2.57
CA LYS A 268 23.16 8.72 3.75
C LYS A 268 21.99 8.52 4.70
N TRP A 269 22.24 8.71 5.99
CA TRP A 269 21.20 8.74 6.99
C TRP A 269 20.53 10.12 6.99
N HIS A 270 19.20 10.11 6.81
CA HIS A 270 18.37 11.30 6.77
C HIS A 270 17.33 11.28 7.87
N SER A 271 17.05 12.42 8.44
CA SER A 271 15.90 12.70 9.31
C SER A 271 15.01 13.75 8.65
N GLU A 272 13.80 13.88 9.12
CA GLU A 272 12.92 14.99 8.79
C GLU A 272 12.69 15.82 10.07
N ASP A 273 13.00 17.13 10.01
CA ASP A 273 12.90 18.02 11.17
C ASP A 273 11.47 18.13 11.73
N SER A 274 10.48 18.00 10.85
CA SER A 274 9.06 18.00 11.20
C SER A 274 8.43 16.62 10.98
N ASN A 275 9.08 15.57 11.44
CA ASN A 275 8.57 14.22 11.28
C ASN A 275 7.17 14.09 11.90
N THR A 276 6.25 13.63 11.08
CA THR A 276 4.84 13.45 11.43
C THR A 276 4.40 12.01 11.23
N SER A 277 5.13 11.09 11.86
CA SER A 277 4.71 9.69 11.97
C SER A 277 3.43 9.58 12.78
N ILE A 278 2.54 8.69 12.37
CA ILE A 278 1.26 8.48 13.02
C ILE A 278 1.12 7.08 13.60
N ILE A 279 0.24 6.95 14.57
CA ILE A 279 -0.21 5.68 15.13
C ILE A 279 -1.74 5.63 15.14
N ASN A 280 -2.27 4.41 15.14
CA ASN A 280 -3.67 4.20 15.52
C ASN A 280 -3.83 4.41 17.01
N LYS A 281 -4.79 5.27 17.40
CA LYS A 281 -5.10 5.60 18.80
C LYS A 281 -6.26 4.79 19.37
N ALA A 282 -6.85 3.87 18.64
CA ALA A 282 -7.91 3.04 19.18
C ALA A 282 -7.39 2.22 20.37
N GLN A 283 -7.97 2.45 21.54
CA GLN A 283 -7.60 1.73 22.75
C GLN A 283 -7.90 0.25 22.62
N ASN A 284 -7.02 -0.58 23.17
CA ASN A 284 -7.15 -2.05 23.18
C ASN A 284 -7.27 -2.70 21.80
N TYR A 285 -6.88 -2.02 20.74
CA TYR A 285 -6.89 -2.56 19.41
C TYR A 285 -5.49 -2.99 18.99
N ASP A 286 -5.21 -4.29 19.01
CA ASP A 286 -4.06 -4.85 18.33
C ASP A 286 -4.40 -5.05 16.84
N PHE A 287 -4.05 -4.08 16.02
CA PHE A 287 -4.20 -4.14 14.58
C PHE A 287 -3.40 -5.33 13.98
N LEU A 288 -2.37 -5.79 14.68
CA LEU A 288 -1.56 -6.97 14.31
C LEU A 288 -2.16 -8.27 14.81
N ASP A 289 -3.28 -8.25 15.58
CA ASP A 289 -3.98 -9.47 15.96
C ASP A 289 -4.59 -10.15 14.73
N ARG A 290 -3.82 -11.08 14.18
CA ARG A 290 -4.15 -11.83 12.97
C ARG A 290 -5.16 -12.94 13.20
N PHE A 291 -5.42 -13.30 14.46
CA PHE A 291 -6.30 -14.41 14.83
C PHE A 291 -7.76 -13.97 15.04
N ARG A 292 -7.98 -12.68 15.18
CA ARG A 292 -9.33 -12.17 15.36
C ARG A 292 -10.12 -12.25 14.03
N SER A 293 -11.36 -12.74 14.12
CA SER A 293 -12.25 -12.91 12.95
C SER A 293 -13.38 -11.88 12.86
N HIS A 294 -13.86 -11.34 14.01
CA HIS A 294 -15.02 -10.45 14.08
C HIS A 294 -14.62 -8.96 14.06
N HIS A 295 -15.53 -8.12 13.59
CA HIS A 295 -15.44 -6.67 13.67
C HIS A 295 -15.74 -6.20 15.11
N THR A 296 -14.92 -5.33 15.67
CA THR A 296 -15.08 -4.89 17.07
C THR A 296 -15.98 -3.66 17.24
N GLY A 297 -16.24 -2.94 16.17
CA GLY A 297 -16.96 -1.66 16.23
C GLY A 297 -16.15 -0.50 16.83
N ILE A 298 -14.87 -0.68 17.12
CA ILE A 298 -14.03 0.38 17.70
C ILE A 298 -13.95 1.57 16.75
N LYS A 299 -14.18 2.77 17.29
CA LYS A 299 -14.01 4.02 16.56
C LYS A 299 -12.55 4.20 16.15
N LYS A 300 -12.30 4.33 14.85
CA LYS A 300 -10.97 4.56 14.32
C LYS A 300 -10.51 5.98 14.62
N SER A 301 -9.28 6.14 15.05
CA SER A 301 -8.63 7.42 15.22
C SER A 301 -7.12 7.29 15.03
N ILE A 302 -6.50 8.37 14.57
CA ILE A 302 -5.06 8.46 14.39
C ILE A 302 -4.50 9.61 15.24
N GLY A 303 -3.23 9.53 15.56
CA GLY A 303 -2.52 10.59 16.26
C GLY A 303 -1.05 10.54 15.93
N LEU A 304 -0.34 11.64 16.22
CA LEU A 304 1.12 11.64 16.11
C LEU A 304 1.71 10.67 17.14
N THR A 305 2.81 10.04 16.79
CA THR A 305 3.60 9.28 17.76
C THR A 305 4.20 10.25 18.79
N SER A 306 4.34 9.80 20.04
CA SER A 306 5.00 10.60 21.08
C SER A 306 6.50 10.75 20.84
N GLU A 307 7.10 9.74 20.24
CA GLU A 307 8.51 9.72 19.86
C GLU A 307 8.63 9.86 18.35
N GLN A 308 9.29 10.90 17.87
CA GLN A 308 9.44 11.21 16.46
C GLN A 308 10.87 10.98 15.94
N GLU A 309 11.83 10.75 16.85
CA GLU A 309 13.24 10.66 16.46
C GLU A 309 13.58 9.31 15.81
N PHE A 310 13.79 9.33 14.53
CA PHE A 310 14.45 8.26 13.80
C PHE A 310 15.05 8.78 12.49
N VAL A 311 15.97 8.00 11.95
CA VAL A 311 16.65 8.28 10.69
C VAL A 311 16.53 7.09 9.75
N THR A 312 16.62 7.37 8.46
CA THR A 312 16.50 6.35 7.40
C THR A 312 17.64 6.45 6.39
N SER A 313 18.01 5.32 5.82
CA SER A 313 19.05 5.21 4.78
C SER A 313 18.68 4.11 3.79
N LEU A 314 18.99 4.29 2.51
CA LEU A 314 18.82 3.22 1.52
C LEU A 314 20.00 2.27 1.53
N ASN A 315 19.73 0.99 1.69
CA ASN A 315 20.74 -0.05 1.51
C ASN A 315 21.05 -0.20 0.01
N LYS A 316 22.29 0.10 -0.38
CA LYS A 316 22.72 0.09 -1.79
C LYS A 316 22.54 -1.25 -2.50
N LYS A 317 22.70 -2.37 -1.78
CA LYS A 317 22.62 -3.71 -2.37
C LYS A 317 21.20 -4.19 -2.51
N SER A 318 20.38 -3.99 -1.49
CA SER A 318 19.03 -4.53 -1.44
C SER A 318 17.96 -3.55 -1.92
N GLY A 319 18.20 -2.25 -1.80
CA GLY A 319 17.19 -1.20 -1.99
C GLY A 319 16.21 -1.10 -0.82
N LEU A 320 16.38 -1.86 0.28
CA LEU A 320 15.55 -1.70 1.47
C LEU A 320 15.84 -0.36 2.15
N LEU A 321 14.80 0.24 2.73
CA LEU A 321 14.93 1.45 3.54
C LEU A 321 15.22 1.04 4.99
N GLU A 322 16.46 1.15 5.39
CA GLU A 322 16.88 0.86 6.76
C GLU A 322 16.54 2.04 7.68
N SER A 323 16.06 1.72 8.88
CA SER A 323 15.64 2.72 9.87
C SER A 323 16.19 2.41 11.25
N LYS A 324 16.57 3.46 12.00
CA LYS A 324 17.01 3.40 13.40
C LYS A 324 16.67 4.67 14.15
N GLY A 325 16.66 4.61 15.47
CA GLY A 325 16.33 5.73 16.37
C GLY A 325 15.37 5.32 17.47
N ARG A 326 14.94 6.28 18.29
CA ARG A 326 14.10 6.02 19.47
C ARG A 326 12.75 5.43 19.10
N LEU A 327 12.09 5.98 18.08
CA LEU A 327 10.80 5.45 17.60
C LEU A 327 10.95 3.98 17.16
N ILE A 328 11.98 3.66 16.39
CA ILE A 328 12.25 2.30 15.92
C ILE A 328 12.54 1.33 17.07
N ASN A 329 13.28 1.80 18.10
CA ASN A 329 13.54 1.00 19.30
C ASN A 329 12.28 0.69 20.11
N ASN A 330 11.26 1.55 20.06
CA ASN A 330 9.96 1.25 20.67
C ASN A 330 9.24 0.12 19.94
N PHE A 331 9.31 0.04 18.62
CA PHE A 331 8.76 -1.12 17.89
C PHE A 331 9.47 -2.43 18.22
N LYS A 332 10.79 -2.41 18.51
CA LYS A 332 11.53 -3.62 18.92
C LYS A 332 11.00 -4.25 20.21
N LYS A 333 10.28 -3.50 21.04
CA LYS A 333 9.64 -3.98 22.28
C LYS A 333 8.32 -4.70 22.03
N MET A 334 7.74 -4.60 20.84
CA MET A 334 6.46 -5.23 20.52
C MET A 334 6.62 -6.76 20.45
N LYS A 335 5.62 -7.46 20.98
CA LYS A 335 5.55 -8.93 20.91
C LYS A 335 5.59 -9.38 19.43
N TYR A 336 6.40 -10.38 19.14
CA TYR A 336 6.59 -10.93 17.79
C TYR A 336 7.25 -9.99 16.75
N PHE A 337 7.82 -8.86 17.15
CA PHE A 337 8.58 -8.02 16.26
C PHE A 337 9.88 -8.73 15.82
N ASN A 338 10.15 -8.73 14.52
CA ASN A 338 11.28 -9.45 13.94
C ASN A 338 12.28 -8.54 13.21
N GLY A 339 12.07 -7.22 13.18
CA GLY A 339 12.88 -6.26 12.44
C GLY A 339 12.29 -5.81 11.09
N ASP A 340 11.21 -6.44 10.64
CA ASP A 340 10.46 -5.98 9.46
C ASP A 340 9.44 -4.92 9.85
N LEU A 341 9.54 -3.72 9.26
CA LEU A 341 8.66 -2.59 9.53
C LEU A 341 7.53 -2.47 8.49
N HIS A 342 7.27 -3.52 7.72
CA HIS A 342 6.30 -3.54 6.64
C HIS A 342 4.91 -2.97 7.01
N SER A 343 4.40 -3.33 8.19
CA SER A 343 3.10 -2.82 8.66
C SER A 343 3.09 -1.31 8.95
N PHE A 344 4.26 -0.71 9.07
CA PHE A 344 4.46 0.70 9.40
C PHE A 344 5.02 1.53 8.23
N ASP A 345 5.25 0.92 7.06
CA ASP A 345 5.84 1.56 5.89
C ASP A 345 5.21 2.93 5.53
N VAL A 346 3.90 3.08 5.67
CA VAL A 346 3.21 4.34 5.38
C VAL A 346 3.10 5.22 6.62
N MET A 347 2.79 4.63 7.78
CA MET A 347 2.56 5.37 9.03
C MET A 347 3.79 6.14 9.50
N LEU A 348 4.98 5.55 9.35
CA LEU A 348 6.25 6.19 9.69
C LEU A 348 6.50 7.47 8.88
N PHE A 349 6.02 7.51 7.65
CA PHE A 349 6.27 8.60 6.69
C PHE A 349 5.00 9.34 6.29
N TRP A 350 3.95 9.27 7.09
CA TRP A 350 2.63 9.82 6.75
C TRP A 350 2.68 11.30 6.37
N GLY A 351 3.36 12.12 7.18
CA GLY A 351 3.48 13.55 6.91
C GLY A 351 4.37 13.88 5.72
N SER A 352 5.48 13.15 5.58
CA SER A 352 6.38 13.29 4.43
C SER A 352 5.67 12.92 3.12
N LEU A 353 4.91 11.83 3.12
CA LEU A 353 4.06 11.41 2.00
C LEU A 353 3.02 12.49 1.65
N ARG A 354 2.35 13.04 2.66
CA ARG A 354 1.34 14.10 2.50
C ARG A 354 1.92 15.35 1.84
N LYS A 355 3.07 15.83 2.32
CA LYS A 355 3.79 16.97 1.74
C LYS A 355 4.24 16.70 0.30
N ASN A 356 4.79 15.52 0.06
CA ASN A 356 5.28 15.14 -1.27
C ASN A 356 4.14 15.01 -2.28
N ALA A 357 2.99 14.49 -1.90
CA ALA A 357 1.81 14.43 -2.77
C ALA A 357 1.40 15.82 -3.25
N GLN A 358 1.34 16.81 -2.35
CA GLN A 358 1.06 18.20 -2.71
C GLN A 358 2.10 18.78 -3.68
N HIS A 359 3.40 18.57 -3.40
CA HIS A 359 4.47 19.05 -4.29
C HIS A 359 4.40 18.48 -5.71
N ARG A 360 4.05 17.19 -5.84
CA ARG A 360 3.89 16.57 -7.17
C ARG A 360 2.65 17.08 -7.89
N ILE A 361 1.57 17.35 -7.18
CA ILE A 361 0.36 17.99 -7.72
C ILE A 361 0.71 19.39 -8.25
N ASP A 362 1.40 20.21 -7.47
CA ASP A 362 1.83 21.55 -7.88
C ASP A 362 2.76 21.49 -9.09
N SER A 363 3.72 20.55 -9.10
CA SER A 363 4.63 20.33 -10.22
C SER A 363 3.88 19.93 -11.49
N PHE A 364 2.86 19.09 -11.39
CA PHE A 364 2.03 18.68 -12.51
C PHE A 364 1.28 19.89 -13.11
N PHE A 365 0.58 20.67 -12.29
CA PHE A 365 -0.13 21.85 -12.78
C PHE A 365 0.80 22.92 -13.35
N ASN A 366 2.00 23.08 -12.81
CA ASN A 366 3.00 23.98 -13.37
C ASN A 366 3.56 23.49 -14.71
N SER A 367 3.60 22.17 -14.94
CA SER A 367 4.10 21.62 -16.21
C SER A 367 3.12 21.77 -17.37
N ILE A 368 1.82 21.85 -17.11
CA ILE A 368 0.79 22.02 -18.15
C ILE A 368 0.43 23.48 -18.42
N LYS A 369 0.95 24.42 -17.63
CA LYS A 369 0.81 25.87 -17.87
C LYS A 369 1.88 26.44 -18.81
N LYS A 370 2.93 25.67 -19.06
CA LYS A 370 4.01 25.97 -20.00
C LYS A 370 3.71 25.43 -21.39
#